data_745203f551d98ec93d8c36787aa7f68c
#
_entry.id   745203f551d98ec93d8c36787aa7f68c
#
_cell.length_a   1.000
_cell.length_b   1.000
_cell.length_c   1.000
_cell.angle_alpha   90.00
_cell.angle_beta   90.00
_cell.angle_gamma   90.00
#
_symmetry.space_group_name_H-M   'P 1'
#
loop_
_entity.id
_entity.type
_entity.pdbx_description
1 polymer ?
#
loop_
_entity_poly.entity_id
_entity_poly.type
_entity_poly.pdbx_seq_one_letter_code
_entity_poly.pdbx_strand_id
1 'polypeptide(L)'
;MGGKKKSKKNQKSKVIYVLLALVLLLAAGAWYLYGKPTLVVDEGGLVLVQTEPPLINEIKAEISAAGGKLAENGDIDSETPAVNSTATATATEKSGENTGSAAPVTDDTEVKAATAVTKNTGTSGSNPALDQGHAENSPLFFGNPSDSIADTGASKNYLMEKPQFTICYNSETLNPNWVAWHLAASDLGEADRADTFRPDTELPTGWYAVRKNDYKFTYYGFDRGHICPSADRTATTEDNSMTFLMTNMVPQAPDNNRIVWVALEKFEREQVLAGKEAYIFAGPYGKGGSGDKGYFEEIPISLKDGRELAIEVPSHTWKIILFMPEGDDDFERAARSGQTEILAVNVPNEKGCGKNGGWQQYLCSVNYIEEITGYDFFELLPDDVEEEIESSVMSW
;
A
#
# COMPACT_ATOMS: atom_id res chain seq x y z
N MET A 1 37.95 -51.57 35.51
CA MET A 1 36.92 -50.47 35.21
C MET A 1 37.52 -49.48 34.27
N GLY A 2 37.48 -49.67 32.94
CA GLY A 2 38.15 -48.75 31.97
C GLY A 2 37.54 -48.67 30.57
N GLY A 3 36.27 -49.07 30.40
CA GLY A 3 35.69 -49.19 29.05
C GLY A 3 34.62 -48.13 28.64
N LYS A 4 34.09 -47.31 29.54
CA LYS A 4 32.92 -46.41 29.23
C LYS A 4 33.28 -44.97 28.84
N LYS A 5 34.49 -44.48 28.96
CA LYS A 5 34.85 -43.08 28.61
C LYS A 5 35.19 -42.86 27.14
N LYS A 6 35.60 -43.85 26.36
CA LYS A 6 35.93 -43.72 24.93
C LYS A 6 34.70 -43.59 24.01
N SER A 7 33.56 -44.18 24.38
CA SER A 7 32.32 -44.13 23.54
C SER A 7 31.66 -42.74 23.49
N LYS A 8 31.63 -42.00 24.61
CA LYS A 8 30.98 -40.68 24.66
C LYS A 8 31.74 -39.57 23.89
N LYS A 9 33.08 -39.69 23.80
CA LYS A 9 33.90 -38.69 23.06
C LYS A 9 33.72 -38.82 21.54
N ASN A 10 33.58 -40.06 21.05
CA ASN A 10 33.36 -40.35 19.63
C ASN A 10 31.95 -39.96 19.17
N GLN A 11 30.94 -39.99 20.05
CA GLN A 11 29.57 -39.62 19.74
C GLN A 11 29.41 -38.10 19.67
N LYS A 12 30.06 -37.33 20.58
CA LYS A 12 30.08 -35.86 20.52
C LYS A 12 30.79 -35.35 19.27
N SER A 13 31.87 -35.98 18.85
CA SER A 13 32.59 -35.61 17.62
C SER A 13 31.73 -35.83 16.37
N LYS A 14 31.00 -36.94 16.28
CA LYS A 14 30.08 -37.23 15.15
C LYS A 14 28.95 -36.19 15.07
N VAL A 15 28.36 -35.79 16.20
CA VAL A 15 27.30 -34.77 16.23
C VAL A 15 27.83 -33.42 15.75
N ILE A 16 29.06 -33.04 16.14
CA ILE A 16 29.67 -31.78 15.68
C ILE A 16 29.89 -31.81 14.15
N TYR A 17 30.36 -32.92 13.58
CA TYR A 17 30.54 -33.02 12.13
C TYR A 17 29.21 -32.98 11.34
N VAL A 18 28.15 -33.59 11.90
CA VAL A 18 26.82 -33.53 11.29
C VAL A 18 26.27 -32.11 11.33
N LEU A 19 26.44 -31.39 12.43
CA LEU A 19 26.03 -29.98 12.53
C LEU A 19 26.83 -29.07 11.58
N LEU A 20 28.14 -29.26 11.47
CA LEU A 20 28.98 -28.53 10.52
C LEU A 20 28.58 -28.83 9.06
N ALA A 21 28.28 -30.08 8.73
CA ALA A 21 27.81 -30.45 7.40
C ALA A 21 26.45 -29.77 7.06
N LEU A 22 25.53 -29.72 8.03
CA LEU A 22 24.24 -29.04 7.90
C LEU A 22 24.41 -27.52 7.69
N VAL A 23 25.28 -26.88 8.44
CA VAL A 23 25.59 -25.44 8.27
C VAL A 23 26.19 -25.17 6.90
N LEU A 24 27.10 -26.02 6.41
CA LEU A 24 27.68 -25.90 5.08
C LEU A 24 26.64 -26.11 3.96
N LEU A 25 25.71 -27.05 4.14
CA LEU A 25 24.61 -27.27 3.20
C LEU A 25 23.64 -26.09 3.15
N LEU A 26 23.32 -25.50 4.31
CA LEU A 26 22.48 -24.31 4.39
C LEU A 26 23.18 -23.10 3.75
N ALA A 27 24.48 -22.92 3.98
CA ALA A 27 25.25 -21.85 3.35
C ALA A 27 25.37 -22.04 1.83
N ALA A 28 25.55 -23.28 1.34
CA ALA A 28 25.55 -23.58 -0.09
C ALA A 28 24.18 -23.36 -0.73
N GLY A 29 23.09 -23.73 -0.04
CA GLY A 29 21.72 -23.47 -0.46
C GLY A 29 21.42 -21.96 -0.53
N ALA A 30 21.84 -21.20 0.46
CA ALA A 30 21.72 -19.76 0.46
C ALA A 30 22.49 -19.12 -0.69
N TRP A 31 23.71 -19.58 -0.95
CA TRP A 31 24.49 -19.12 -2.09
C TRP A 31 23.81 -19.44 -3.44
N TYR A 32 23.26 -20.63 -3.56
CA TYR A 32 22.56 -21.06 -4.78
C TYR A 32 21.32 -20.19 -5.06
N LEU A 33 20.61 -19.81 -4.00
CA LEU A 33 19.38 -19.02 -4.09
C LEU A 33 19.63 -17.50 -4.18
N TYR A 34 20.66 -16.99 -3.47
CA TYR A 34 20.85 -15.54 -3.28
C TYR A 34 22.12 -14.97 -3.93
N GLY A 35 22.94 -15.83 -4.54
CA GLY A 35 24.22 -15.41 -5.11
C GLY A 35 25.35 -15.25 -4.08
N LYS A 36 26.59 -15.19 -4.57
CA LYS A 36 27.81 -15.10 -3.75
C LYS A 36 28.24 -13.65 -3.59
N PRO A 37 28.38 -13.13 -2.35
CA PRO A 37 28.98 -11.82 -2.17
C PRO A 37 30.47 -11.87 -2.57
N THR A 38 30.89 -10.96 -3.45
CA THR A 38 32.27 -10.83 -3.92
C THR A 38 32.77 -9.42 -3.67
N LEU A 39 33.96 -9.30 -3.09
CA LEU A 39 34.64 -8.02 -2.91
C LEU A 39 35.30 -7.62 -4.23
N VAL A 40 34.89 -6.48 -4.77
CA VAL A 40 35.44 -5.91 -6.01
C VAL A 40 36.12 -4.58 -5.65
N VAL A 41 37.27 -4.30 -6.27
CA VAL A 41 37.94 -3.01 -6.13
C VAL A 41 37.46 -2.12 -7.27
N ASP A 42 36.83 -1.03 -6.93
CA ASP A 42 36.36 0.03 -7.82
C ASP A 42 37.17 1.31 -7.59
N GLU A 43 37.06 2.31 -8.47
CA GLU A 43 37.75 3.59 -8.38
C GLU A 43 37.50 4.35 -7.05
N GLY A 44 36.46 3.98 -6.28
CA GLY A 44 36.12 4.51 -4.96
C GLY A 44 36.56 3.65 -3.77
N GLY A 45 37.15 2.45 -3.98
CA GLY A 45 37.59 1.54 -2.92
C GLY A 45 37.00 0.13 -3.02
N LEU A 46 36.99 -0.59 -1.89
CA LEU A 46 36.45 -1.95 -1.79
C LEU A 46 34.94 -1.93 -1.70
N VAL A 47 34.26 -2.54 -2.69
CA VAL A 47 32.80 -2.64 -2.74
C VAL A 47 32.38 -4.12 -2.70
N LEU A 48 31.38 -4.43 -1.88
CA LEU A 48 30.77 -5.77 -1.84
C LEU A 48 29.70 -5.85 -2.93
N VAL A 49 29.96 -6.65 -3.96
CA VAL A 49 29.00 -6.90 -5.05
C VAL A 49 28.42 -8.30 -4.89
N GLN A 50 27.12 -8.42 -4.99
CA GLN A 50 26.43 -9.70 -4.97
C GLN A 50 26.30 -10.20 -6.42
N THR A 51 26.90 -11.35 -6.72
CA THR A 51 26.73 -11.98 -8.04
C THR A 51 25.33 -12.57 -8.18
N GLU A 52 24.81 -12.63 -9.41
CA GLU A 52 23.51 -13.27 -9.65
C GLU A 52 23.50 -14.73 -9.14
N PRO A 53 22.40 -15.17 -8.53
CA PRO A 53 22.26 -16.54 -8.07
C PRO A 53 22.44 -17.54 -9.22
N PRO A 54 23.11 -18.69 -9.01
CA PRO A 54 23.22 -19.74 -10.03
C PRO A 54 21.87 -20.21 -10.57
N LEU A 55 20.83 -20.27 -9.72
CA LEU A 55 19.47 -20.61 -10.13
C LEU A 55 18.92 -19.65 -11.22
N ILE A 56 19.17 -18.36 -11.09
CA ILE A 56 18.74 -17.37 -12.10
C ILE A 56 19.45 -17.58 -13.42
N ASN A 57 20.74 -17.93 -13.39
CA ASN A 57 21.50 -18.21 -14.61
C ASN A 57 21.04 -19.51 -15.31
N GLU A 58 20.65 -20.54 -14.56
CA GLU A 58 20.06 -21.76 -15.11
C GLU A 58 18.71 -21.48 -15.77
N ILE A 59 17.82 -20.73 -15.12
CA ILE A 59 16.52 -20.32 -15.67
C ILE A 59 16.70 -19.47 -16.95
N LYS A 60 17.63 -18.52 -16.95
CA LYS A 60 17.95 -17.73 -18.16
C LYS A 60 18.45 -18.61 -19.31
N ALA A 61 19.25 -19.62 -19.01
CA ALA A 61 19.76 -20.57 -20.01
C ALA A 61 18.64 -21.45 -20.58
N GLU A 62 17.73 -21.95 -19.77
CA GLU A 62 16.57 -22.74 -20.21
C GLU A 62 15.61 -21.92 -21.08
N ILE A 63 15.31 -20.68 -20.69
CA ILE A 63 14.45 -19.79 -21.49
C ILE A 63 15.10 -19.48 -22.84
N SER A 64 16.43 -19.25 -22.87
CA SER A 64 17.17 -19.03 -24.12
C SER A 64 17.17 -20.27 -25.01
N ALA A 65 17.30 -21.47 -24.43
CA ALA A 65 17.26 -22.74 -25.19
C ALA A 65 15.88 -23.02 -25.75
N ALA A 66 14.81 -22.56 -25.09
CA ALA A 66 13.43 -22.67 -25.56
C ALA A 66 13.04 -21.61 -26.62
N GLY A 67 13.97 -20.75 -27.04
CA GLY A 67 13.71 -19.67 -28.00
C GLY A 67 12.94 -18.48 -27.44
N GLY A 68 12.78 -18.42 -26.13
CA GLY A 68 12.16 -17.29 -25.43
C GLY A 68 13.15 -16.12 -25.30
N LYS A 69 12.65 -14.90 -25.51
CA LYS A 69 13.38 -13.69 -25.11
C LYS A 69 12.94 -13.31 -23.70
N LEU A 70 13.88 -13.27 -22.76
CA LEU A 70 13.66 -12.60 -21.49
C LEU A 70 13.38 -11.13 -21.79
N ALA A 71 12.26 -10.59 -21.31
CA ALA A 71 12.09 -9.17 -21.25
C ALA A 71 13.14 -8.64 -20.25
N GLU A 72 14.13 -7.91 -20.76
CA GLU A 72 15.08 -7.21 -19.92
C GLU A 72 14.30 -6.14 -19.17
N ASN A 73 14.03 -6.38 -17.88
CA ASN A 73 13.61 -5.35 -16.93
C ASN A 73 14.84 -4.51 -16.57
N GLY A 74 15.19 -3.61 -17.45
CA GLY A 74 16.26 -2.67 -17.28
C GLY A 74 16.25 -1.72 -18.45
N ASP A 75 15.37 -0.71 -18.41
CA ASP A 75 15.41 0.41 -19.33
C ASP A 75 16.71 1.21 -19.10
N ILE A 76 17.74 0.82 -19.85
CA ILE A 76 18.90 1.71 -20.15
C ILE A 76 18.68 2.15 -21.59
N ASP A 77 17.86 3.14 -21.79
CA ASP A 77 17.88 3.93 -23.01
C ASP A 77 18.91 5.07 -22.81
N SER A 78 20.12 4.78 -23.31
CA SER A 78 21.16 5.78 -23.52
C SER A 78 20.91 6.49 -24.86
N GLU A 79 20.21 7.59 -24.84
CA GLU A 79 20.36 8.63 -25.86
C GLU A 79 20.49 9.98 -25.15
N THR A 80 21.72 10.43 -25.04
CA THR A 80 22.11 11.80 -24.71
C THR A 80 22.03 12.67 -25.97
N PRO A 81 21.41 13.85 -25.91
CA PRO A 81 21.90 14.98 -26.68
C PRO A 81 22.69 15.92 -25.77
N ALA A 82 23.93 16.14 -26.14
CA ALA A 82 24.77 17.18 -25.60
C ALA A 82 24.17 18.55 -25.84
N VAL A 83 24.02 19.36 -24.79
CA VAL A 83 23.90 20.81 -24.90
C VAL A 83 24.83 21.45 -23.90
N ASN A 84 25.81 22.08 -24.46
CA ASN A 84 26.71 23.05 -23.87
C ASN A 84 25.94 24.32 -23.51
N SER A 85 26.03 24.82 -22.28
CA SER A 85 26.09 26.27 -22.07
C SER A 85 26.51 26.62 -20.64
N THR A 86 27.64 27.25 -20.59
CA THR A 86 28.18 28.06 -19.54
C THR A 86 27.24 29.21 -19.16
N ALA A 87 26.95 29.41 -17.88
CA ALA A 87 26.57 30.73 -17.35
C ALA A 87 26.91 30.85 -15.87
N THR A 88 27.60 31.89 -15.62
CA THR A 88 28.29 32.41 -14.46
C THR A 88 27.36 32.84 -13.34
N ALA A 89 27.78 32.56 -12.10
CA ALA A 89 27.17 33.05 -10.87
C ALA A 89 27.32 34.58 -10.72
N THR A 90 26.30 35.24 -10.17
CA THR A 90 26.50 36.48 -9.43
C THR A 90 25.47 36.55 -8.28
N ALA A 91 26.01 36.56 -7.07
CA ALA A 91 25.30 36.82 -5.84
C ALA A 91 25.00 38.31 -5.69
N THR A 92 23.85 38.65 -5.16
CA THR A 92 23.69 39.97 -4.49
C THR A 92 22.70 39.81 -3.34
N GLU A 93 23.20 39.94 -2.14
CA GLU A 93 22.43 40.16 -0.92
C GLU A 93 21.76 41.52 -0.94
N LYS A 94 20.55 41.61 -0.40
CA LYS A 94 20.11 42.79 0.34
C LYS A 94 19.02 42.46 1.38
N SER A 95 19.39 42.72 2.60
CA SER A 95 18.58 42.80 3.80
C SER A 95 17.54 43.91 3.76
N GLY A 96 16.43 43.74 4.47
CA GLY A 96 15.45 44.77 4.74
C GLY A 96 14.43 44.32 5.77
N GLU A 97 14.70 44.60 7.05
CA GLU A 97 13.73 44.57 8.14
C GLU A 97 12.56 45.54 7.87
N ASN A 98 11.35 45.16 8.23
CA ASN A 98 10.50 46.11 8.94
C ASN A 98 9.40 45.43 9.78
N THR A 99 9.31 45.89 10.99
CA THR A 99 8.42 45.60 12.09
C THR A 99 7.04 46.30 11.98
N GLY A 100 6.00 45.71 12.60
CA GLY A 100 4.75 46.39 12.91
C GLY A 100 3.57 45.44 13.05
N SER A 101 3.33 44.98 14.20
CA SER A 101 2.45 45.36 15.32
C SER A 101 0.95 45.40 15.04
N ALA A 102 0.26 44.63 15.85
CA ALA A 102 -1.05 44.84 16.50
C ALA A 102 -2.34 44.35 15.82
N ALA A 103 -2.95 43.49 16.55
CA ALA A 103 -4.32 42.96 16.61
C ALA A 103 -5.42 44.04 16.84
N PRO A 104 -6.66 43.67 17.17
CA PRO A 104 -7.57 42.61 16.78
C PRO A 104 -8.94 43.18 16.31
N VAL A 105 -9.75 42.40 15.60
CA VAL A 105 -11.21 42.70 15.50
C VAL A 105 -12.00 41.43 15.71
N THR A 106 -12.95 41.54 16.57
CA THR A 106 -13.91 40.62 17.13
C THR A 106 -14.99 40.18 16.14
N ASP A 107 -15.42 38.91 16.34
CA ASP A 107 -16.80 38.45 16.44
C ASP A 107 -17.72 38.62 15.22
N ASP A 108 -18.17 37.47 14.70
CA ASP A 108 -19.61 37.16 14.68
C ASP A 108 -19.85 35.68 14.33
N THR A 109 -20.49 35.06 15.28
CA THR A 109 -20.98 33.71 15.35
C THR A 109 -22.13 33.53 14.35
N GLU A 110 -22.03 32.60 13.40
CA GLU A 110 -23.21 31.91 12.89
C GLU A 110 -23.06 30.40 13.03
N VAL A 111 -23.71 29.91 14.07
CA VAL A 111 -23.92 28.48 14.32
C VAL A 111 -24.91 27.96 13.28
N LYS A 112 -24.43 27.22 12.29
CA LYS A 112 -25.28 26.39 11.46
C LYS A 112 -25.54 25.09 12.20
N ALA A 113 -26.83 24.89 12.50
CA ALA A 113 -27.36 23.71 13.16
C ALA A 113 -26.92 22.42 12.43
N ALA A 114 -26.23 21.57 13.17
CA ALA A 114 -26.07 20.18 12.82
C ALA A 114 -27.46 19.55 12.81
N THR A 115 -27.84 19.00 11.69
CA THR A 115 -29.02 18.12 11.60
C THR A 115 -28.63 16.85 12.36
N ALA A 116 -29.19 16.67 13.53
CA ALA A 116 -29.07 15.43 14.28
C ALA A 116 -29.69 14.32 13.43
N VAL A 117 -28.85 13.46 12.88
CA VAL A 117 -29.28 12.14 12.40
C VAL A 117 -29.78 11.39 13.64
N THR A 118 -31.03 11.06 13.63
CA THR A 118 -31.66 10.27 14.69
C THR A 118 -31.05 8.88 14.63
N LYS A 119 -30.09 8.58 15.52
CA LYS A 119 -29.59 7.22 15.72
C LYS A 119 -30.75 6.31 16.07
N ASN A 120 -30.89 5.28 15.25
CA ASN A 120 -31.96 4.29 15.40
C ASN A 120 -31.53 3.34 16.52
N THR A 121 -32.11 3.47 17.70
CA THR A 121 -31.89 2.54 18.81
C THR A 121 -32.53 1.20 18.47
N GLY A 122 -31.67 0.21 18.21
CA GLY A 122 -31.97 -1.08 17.66
C GLY A 122 -33.03 -1.87 18.44
N THR A 123 -33.97 -2.40 17.66
CA THR A 123 -34.74 -3.57 18.01
C THR A 123 -34.16 -4.76 17.23
N SER A 124 -33.85 -5.81 17.97
CA SER A 124 -33.39 -7.13 17.52
C SER A 124 -34.04 -7.57 16.19
N GLY A 125 -33.24 -7.83 15.15
CA GLY A 125 -33.58 -8.66 14.04
C GLY A 125 -33.39 -8.15 12.61
N SER A 126 -32.92 -6.93 12.37
CA SER A 126 -32.56 -6.48 11.01
C SER A 126 -31.03 -6.34 10.89
N ASN A 127 -30.50 -6.80 9.77
CA ASN A 127 -29.11 -6.53 9.39
C ASN A 127 -29.10 -5.21 8.61
N PRO A 128 -28.57 -4.10 9.18
CA PRO A 128 -28.61 -2.80 8.53
C PRO A 128 -27.90 -2.77 7.17
N ALA A 129 -26.85 -3.57 6.98
CA ALA A 129 -26.14 -3.67 5.71
C ALA A 129 -27.03 -4.22 4.59
N LEU A 130 -27.77 -5.30 4.86
CA LEU A 130 -28.73 -5.89 3.91
C LEU A 130 -29.92 -4.96 3.68
N ASP A 131 -30.38 -4.26 4.71
CA ASP A 131 -31.48 -3.27 4.61
C ASP A 131 -31.07 -2.07 3.74
N GLN A 132 -29.78 -1.74 3.67
CA GLN A 132 -29.23 -0.74 2.76
C GLN A 132 -28.86 -1.30 1.38
N GLY A 133 -29.06 -2.62 1.15
CA GLY A 133 -28.85 -3.28 -0.13
C GLY A 133 -27.41 -3.75 -0.39
N HIS A 134 -26.54 -3.73 0.63
CA HIS A 134 -25.21 -4.32 0.53
C HIS A 134 -25.29 -5.85 0.64
N ALA A 135 -24.67 -6.54 -0.31
CA ALA A 135 -24.55 -8.00 -0.25
C ALA A 135 -23.36 -8.38 0.66
N GLU A 136 -23.46 -9.55 1.30
CA GLU A 136 -22.30 -10.15 1.99
C GLU A 136 -21.09 -10.22 1.06
N ASN A 137 -19.91 -10.06 1.61
CA ASN A 137 -18.64 -9.96 0.88
C ASN A 137 -18.52 -8.70 -0.03
N SER A 138 -19.52 -7.78 0.02
CA SER A 138 -19.37 -6.48 -0.62
C SER A 138 -18.31 -5.64 0.10
N PRO A 139 -17.44 -4.93 -0.62
CA PRO A 139 -16.44 -4.05 0.01
C PRO A 139 -17.00 -3.02 1.01
N LEU A 140 -18.26 -2.61 0.85
CA LEU A 140 -18.94 -1.63 1.70
C LEU A 140 -19.99 -2.28 2.61
N PHE A 141 -19.85 -3.57 2.91
CA PHE A 141 -20.83 -4.30 3.72
C PHE A 141 -21.04 -3.68 5.11
N PHE A 142 -20.02 -3.10 5.70
CA PHE A 142 -20.08 -2.44 7.02
C PHE A 142 -20.22 -0.91 6.96
N GLY A 143 -20.44 -0.33 5.77
CA GLY A 143 -20.68 1.10 5.62
C GLY A 143 -19.84 1.76 4.52
N ASN A 144 -20.19 3.00 4.22
CA ASN A 144 -19.51 3.85 3.23
C ASN A 144 -18.84 5.01 3.97
N PRO A 145 -17.53 4.92 4.27
CA PRO A 145 -16.89 5.76 5.29
C PRO A 145 -16.84 7.26 4.98
N SER A 146 -17.26 7.68 3.80
CA SER A 146 -17.26 9.09 3.40
C SER A 146 -18.56 9.53 2.72
N ASP A 147 -19.64 8.77 2.83
CA ASP A 147 -20.90 9.04 2.10
C ASP A 147 -20.68 9.29 0.61
N SER A 148 -19.71 8.59 0.01
CA SER A 148 -19.38 8.78 -1.40
C SER A 148 -20.51 8.31 -2.30
N ILE A 149 -20.76 9.03 -3.40
CA ILE A 149 -21.85 8.75 -4.32
C ILE A 149 -21.37 8.75 -5.77
N ALA A 150 -22.01 7.95 -6.62
CA ALA A 150 -21.72 7.88 -8.06
C ALA A 150 -22.38 9.04 -8.81
N ASP A 151 -22.17 10.27 -8.33
CA ASP A 151 -22.63 11.53 -8.94
C ASP A 151 -21.45 12.38 -9.36
N THR A 152 -21.42 12.81 -10.62
CA THR A 152 -20.34 13.65 -11.18
C THR A 152 -20.21 15.01 -10.48
N GLY A 153 -21.23 15.47 -9.78
CA GLY A 153 -21.18 16.66 -8.93
C GLY A 153 -20.34 16.46 -7.66
N ALA A 154 -20.19 15.21 -7.21
CA ALA A 154 -19.36 14.84 -6.08
C ALA A 154 -17.89 14.59 -6.49
N SER A 155 -17.30 15.48 -7.27
CA SER A 155 -15.99 15.32 -7.92
C SER A 155 -14.81 15.03 -6.97
N LYS A 156 -14.95 15.37 -5.69
CA LYS A 156 -13.95 15.09 -4.64
C LYS A 156 -14.24 13.80 -3.85
N ASN A 157 -15.43 13.22 -4.03
CA ASN A 157 -15.92 12.09 -3.24
C ASN A 157 -16.76 11.16 -4.13
N TYR A 158 -16.19 10.78 -5.30
CA TYR A 158 -16.90 10.06 -6.35
C TYR A 158 -16.77 8.55 -6.16
N LEU A 159 -17.90 7.87 -5.95
CA LEU A 159 -17.97 6.42 -5.79
C LEU A 159 -17.86 5.71 -7.14
N MET A 160 -16.99 4.73 -7.22
CA MET A 160 -16.81 3.82 -8.35
C MET A 160 -16.80 2.37 -7.82
N GLU A 161 -17.83 1.61 -8.13
CA GLU A 161 -17.91 0.20 -7.77
C GLU A 161 -17.41 -0.67 -8.92
N LYS A 162 -16.45 -1.53 -8.62
CA LYS A 162 -15.92 -2.53 -9.54
C LYS A 162 -16.05 -3.92 -8.90
N PRO A 163 -16.14 -4.99 -9.68
CA PRO A 163 -16.26 -6.35 -9.12
C PRO A 163 -15.13 -6.72 -8.16
N GLN A 164 -13.94 -6.12 -8.32
CA GLN A 164 -12.76 -6.48 -7.55
C GLN A 164 -12.54 -5.59 -6.31
N PHE A 165 -13.04 -4.36 -6.34
CA PHE A 165 -12.88 -3.35 -5.28
C PHE A 165 -13.78 -2.14 -5.53
N THR A 166 -14.06 -1.39 -4.50
CA THR A 166 -14.77 -0.11 -4.58
C THR A 166 -13.80 1.04 -4.33
N ILE A 167 -13.92 2.13 -5.08
CA ILE A 167 -13.06 3.31 -5.00
C ILE A 167 -13.91 4.54 -4.68
N CYS A 168 -13.48 5.34 -3.73
CA CYS A 168 -13.87 6.74 -3.64
C CYS A 168 -12.77 7.58 -4.32
N TYR A 169 -13.06 8.15 -5.48
CA TYR A 169 -12.07 8.88 -6.27
C TYR A 169 -12.21 10.40 -6.13
N ASN A 170 -11.08 11.08 -6.09
CA ASN A 170 -11.00 12.53 -6.04
C ASN A 170 -10.35 13.08 -7.33
N SER A 171 -11.15 13.71 -8.17
CA SER A 171 -10.67 14.24 -9.45
C SER A 171 -9.82 15.50 -9.34
N GLU A 172 -9.76 16.16 -8.16
CA GLU A 172 -8.89 17.30 -7.93
C GLU A 172 -7.47 16.87 -7.55
N THR A 173 -7.34 15.87 -6.67
CA THR A 173 -6.03 15.31 -6.27
C THR A 173 -5.51 14.27 -7.26
N LEU A 174 -6.38 13.79 -8.16
CA LEU A 174 -6.12 12.69 -9.11
C LEU A 174 -5.70 11.38 -8.42
N ASN A 175 -6.17 11.16 -7.21
CA ASN A 175 -5.94 9.97 -6.39
C ASN A 175 -7.27 9.37 -5.92
N PRO A 176 -7.31 8.09 -5.50
CA PRO A 176 -8.39 7.64 -4.64
C PRO A 176 -8.30 8.33 -3.28
N ASN A 177 -9.44 8.68 -2.68
CA ASN A 177 -9.51 9.03 -1.27
C ASN A 177 -9.33 7.76 -0.43
N TRP A 178 -10.01 6.69 -0.86
CA TRP A 178 -9.88 5.35 -0.33
C TRP A 178 -10.27 4.31 -1.38
N VAL A 179 -9.80 3.09 -1.18
CA VAL A 179 -10.21 1.87 -1.89
C VAL A 179 -10.60 0.85 -0.84
N ALA A 180 -11.74 0.19 -1.04
CA ALA A 180 -12.24 -0.86 -0.20
C ALA A 180 -12.32 -2.19 -0.95
N TRP A 181 -12.00 -3.30 -0.29
CA TRP A 181 -12.17 -4.65 -0.85
C TRP A 181 -12.41 -5.68 0.25
N HIS A 182 -13.19 -6.69 -0.08
CA HIS A 182 -13.25 -7.91 0.69
C HIS A 182 -12.16 -8.86 0.20
N LEU A 183 -11.51 -9.62 1.07
CA LEU A 183 -10.48 -10.60 0.74
C LEU A 183 -10.79 -11.93 1.42
N ALA A 184 -10.99 -12.96 0.60
CA ALA A 184 -11.17 -14.35 1.02
C ALA A 184 -10.17 -15.26 0.30
N ALA A 185 -10.05 -16.52 0.75
CA ALA A 185 -9.18 -17.50 0.10
C ALA A 185 -9.53 -17.74 -1.38
N SER A 186 -10.80 -17.56 -1.76
CA SER A 186 -11.29 -17.66 -3.14
C SER A 186 -10.76 -16.60 -4.10
N ASP A 187 -10.31 -15.44 -3.59
CA ASP A 187 -9.70 -14.36 -4.39
C ASP A 187 -8.25 -14.66 -4.76
N LEU A 188 -7.66 -15.62 -4.08
CA LEU A 188 -6.26 -16.03 -4.26
C LEU A 188 -6.17 -17.24 -5.21
N GLY A 189 -5.30 -17.15 -6.20
CA GLY A 189 -5.07 -18.17 -7.20
C GLY A 189 -3.69 -18.06 -7.83
N GLU A 190 -3.54 -18.56 -9.06
CA GLU A 190 -2.25 -18.66 -9.75
C GLU A 190 -2.12 -17.67 -10.92
N ALA A 191 -2.98 -16.64 -11.01
CA ALA A 191 -2.86 -15.65 -12.07
C ALA A 191 -1.57 -14.83 -11.91
N ASP A 192 -0.79 -14.77 -12.97
CA ASP A 192 0.43 -13.96 -13.03
C ASP A 192 0.12 -12.46 -12.87
N ARG A 193 1.08 -11.72 -12.33
CA ARG A 193 1.01 -10.27 -12.22
C ARG A 193 0.92 -9.64 -13.62
N ALA A 194 -0.14 -8.87 -13.87
CA ALA A 194 -0.46 -8.36 -15.22
C ALA A 194 0.44 -7.21 -15.69
N ASP A 195 0.95 -6.36 -14.78
CA ASP A 195 1.75 -5.13 -15.07
C ASP A 195 1.14 -4.19 -16.13
N THR A 196 -0.17 -4.25 -16.31
CA THR A 196 -0.94 -3.54 -17.34
C THR A 196 -1.42 -2.15 -16.89
N PHE A 197 -0.55 -1.35 -16.28
CA PHE A 197 -0.90 0.01 -15.84
C PHE A 197 -1.55 0.81 -16.95
N ARG A 198 -2.78 1.28 -16.71
CA ARG A 198 -3.61 1.97 -17.70
C ARG A 198 -4.55 3.00 -17.08
N PRO A 199 -4.94 4.01 -17.85
CA PRO A 199 -6.01 4.92 -17.43
C PRO A 199 -7.30 4.15 -17.14
N ASP A 200 -8.09 4.63 -16.18
CA ASP A 200 -9.44 4.13 -15.97
C ASP A 200 -10.39 4.85 -16.93
N THR A 201 -11.01 4.08 -17.82
CA THR A 201 -11.92 4.62 -18.85
C THR A 201 -13.37 4.78 -18.35
N GLU A 202 -13.65 4.34 -17.12
CA GLU A 202 -14.97 4.47 -16.47
C GLU A 202 -15.11 5.80 -15.72
N LEU A 203 -14.03 6.59 -15.61
CA LEU A 203 -14.12 7.95 -15.08
C LEU A 203 -15.11 8.80 -15.89
N PRO A 204 -15.86 9.71 -15.25
CA PRO A 204 -16.82 10.58 -15.91
C PRO A 204 -16.22 11.35 -17.08
N THR A 205 -17.02 11.54 -18.12
CA THR A 205 -16.61 12.29 -19.31
C THR A 205 -16.10 13.70 -18.96
N GLY A 206 -14.92 14.04 -19.44
CA GLY A 206 -14.27 15.33 -19.18
C GLY A 206 -13.31 15.34 -17.99
N TRP A 207 -13.32 14.29 -17.15
CA TRP A 207 -12.31 14.10 -16.10
C TRP A 207 -11.00 13.60 -16.69
N TYR A 208 -9.92 13.93 -16.02
CA TYR A 208 -8.61 13.45 -16.42
C TYR A 208 -8.35 12.04 -15.88
N ALA A 209 -8.12 11.11 -16.77
CA ALA A 209 -7.70 9.78 -16.41
C ALA A 209 -6.17 9.71 -16.37
N VAL A 210 -5.60 9.55 -15.19
CA VAL A 210 -4.16 9.44 -14.97
C VAL A 210 -3.57 8.30 -15.80
N ARG A 211 -2.39 8.51 -16.37
CA ARG A 211 -1.71 7.58 -17.28
C ARG A 211 -0.46 7.01 -16.61
N LYS A 212 -0.04 5.83 -17.03
CA LYS A 212 1.21 5.17 -16.58
C LYS A 212 2.43 6.11 -16.57
N ASN A 213 2.52 7.04 -17.53
CA ASN A 213 3.68 7.90 -17.72
C ASN A 213 3.54 9.29 -17.11
N ASP A 214 2.44 9.60 -16.44
CA ASP A 214 2.23 10.93 -15.83
C ASP A 214 3.16 11.14 -14.64
N TYR A 215 3.49 10.04 -13.91
CA TYR A 215 4.62 10.07 -12.99
C TYR A 215 5.52 8.84 -13.19
N LYS A 216 6.73 9.09 -13.68
CA LYS A 216 7.75 8.07 -13.83
C LYS A 216 8.69 8.11 -12.62
N PHE A 217 9.06 6.93 -12.13
CA PHE A 217 10.03 6.76 -11.06
C PHE A 217 11.32 7.54 -11.33
N THR A 218 11.81 7.51 -12.57
CA THR A 218 13.04 8.19 -12.99
C THR A 218 13.04 9.70 -12.75
N TYR A 219 11.87 10.36 -12.73
CA TYR A 219 11.75 11.80 -12.53
C TYR A 219 11.45 12.18 -11.09
N TYR A 220 10.53 11.45 -10.44
CA TYR A 220 9.99 11.82 -9.13
C TYR A 220 10.41 10.88 -8.01
N GLY A 221 10.88 9.66 -8.34
CA GLY A 221 11.32 8.69 -7.35
C GLY A 221 10.20 8.04 -6.56
N PHE A 222 8.96 8.08 -7.06
CA PHE A 222 7.82 7.37 -6.51
C PHE A 222 7.43 6.19 -7.38
N ASP A 223 7.03 5.12 -6.74
CA ASP A 223 6.37 3.99 -7.39
C ASP A 223 4.91 4.33 -7.71
N ARG A 224 4.32 3.61 -8.64
CA ARG A 224 2.87 3.50 -8.77
C ARG A 224 2.41 2.51 -7.72
N GLY A 225 2.14 3.00 -6.51
CA GLY A 225 1.75 2.19 -5.38
C GLY A 225 0.30 1.75 -5.52
N HIS A 226 0.05 0.45 -5.48
CA HIS A 226 -1.30 -0.09 -5.44
C HIS A 226 -1.92 0.18 -4.06
N ILE A 227 -3.20 0.55 -4.05
CA ILE A 227 -3.98 0.55 -2.82
C ILE A 227 -4.57 -0.84 -2.61
N CYS A 228 -5.45 -1.34 -3.49
CA CYS A 228 -5.80 -2.76 -3.54
C CYS A 228 -4.71 -3.52 -4.33
N PRO A 229 -3.94 -4.42 -3.70
CA PRO A 229 -2.76 -5.02 -4.33
C PRO A 229 -3.13 -6.08 -5.37
N SER A 230 -2.30 -6.23 -6.39
CA SER A 230 -2.51 -7.25 -7.42
C SER A 230 -2.45 -8.67 -6.87
N ALA A 231 -1.70 -8.90 -5.79
CA ALA A 231 -1.57 -10.20 -5.17
C ALA A 231 -2.84 -10.65 -4.41
N ASP A 232 -3.77 -9.73 -4.09
CA ASP A 232 -5.06 -10.05 -3.49
C ASP A 232 -6.13 -10.40 -4.53
N ARG A 233 -5.81 -10.28 -5.81
CA ARG A 233 -6.70 -10.54 -6.94
C ARG A 233 -6.01 -11.44 -7.95
N THR A 234 -5.76 -12.69 -7.54
CA THR A 234 -5.05 -13.69 -8.36
C THR A 234 -5.92 -14.88 -8.75
N ALA A 235 -7.22 -14.85 -8.44
CA ALA A 235 -8.16 -15.88 -8.89
C ALA A 235 -8.23 -15.97 -10.41
N THR A 236 -8.25 -14.82 -11.09
CA THR A 236 -8.24 -14.75 -12.55
C THR A 236 -7.25 -13.68 -13.06
N THR A 237 -6.82 -13.82 -14.31
CA THR A 237 -5.98 -12.80 -14.97
C THR A 237 -6.73 -11.47 -15.13
N GLU A 238 -8.05 -11.50 -15.30
CA GLU A 238 -8.88 -10.32 -15.42
C GLU A 238 -8.92 -9.56 -14.09
N ASP A 239 -9.20 -10.24 -12.98
CA ASP A 239 -9.21 -9.62 -11.65
C ASP A 239 -7.85 -8.99 -11.33
N ASN A 240 -6.75 -9.72 -11.62
CA ASN A 240 -5.42 -9.19 -11.45
C ASN A 240 -5.19 -7.94 -12.29
N SER A 241 -5.58 -7.96 -13.57
CA SER A 241 -5.44 -6.82 -14.48
C SER A 241 -6.22 -5.59 -14.02
N MET A 242 -7.37 -5.75 -13.36
CA MET A 242 -8.17 -4.63 -12.86
C MET A 242 -7.45 -3.83 -11.79
N THR A 243 -6.62 -4.46 -10.98
CA THR A 243 -5.84 -3.74 -9.96
C THR A 243 -4.84 -2.74 -10.54
N PHE A 244 -4.48 -2.83 -11.83
CA PHE A 244 -3.56 -1.93 -12.54
C PHE A 244 -4.21 -0.68 -13.15
N LEU A 245 -5.47 -0.40 -12.82
CA LEU A 245 -6.09 0.89 -13.14
C LEU A 245 -5.40 2.01 -12.34
N MET A 246 -5.09 3.13 -13.00
CA MET A 246 -4.41 4.24 -12.35
C MET A 246 -5.27 4.94 -11.28
N THR A 247 -6.57 4.68 -11.23
CA THR A 247 -7.46 5.09 -10.14
C THR A 247 -7.24 4.33 -8.83
N ASN A 248 -6.56 3.18 -8.89
CA ASN A 248 -6.13 2.38 -7.73
C ASN A 248 -4.67 2.68 -7.32
N MET A 249 -4.06 3.74 -7.85
CA MET A 249 -2.64 4.07 -7.66
C MET A 249 -2.44 5.40 -6.97
N VAL A 250 -1.41 5.45 -6.11
CA VAL A 250 -0.89 6.70 -5.54
C VAL A 250 0.62 6.81 -5.77
N PRO A 251 1.19 8.04 -5.84
CA PRO A 251 2.63 8.22 -5.78
C PRO A 251 3.16 7.76 -4.42
N GLN A 252 3.79 6.59 -4.36
CA GLN A 252 4.24 5.96 -3.12
C GLN A 252 5.75 5.87 -3.06
N ALA A 253 6.36 6.26 -1.93
CA ALA A 253 7.79 6.16 -1.71
C ALA A 253 8.24 4.69 -1.75
N PRO A 254 9.41 4.36 -2.35
CA PRO A 254 9.87 2.98 -2.48
C PRO A 254 9.94 2.20 -1.16
N ASP A 255 10.42 2.84 -0.08
CA ASP A 255 10.53 2.16 1.21
C ASP A 255 9.16 1.91 1.85
N ASN A 256 8.18 2.81 1.64
CA ASN A 256 6.79 2.54 1.99
C ASN A 256 6.24 1.38 1.15
N ASN A 257 6.26 1.49 -0.17
CA ASN A 257 5.67 0.51 -1.09
C ASN A 257 6.33 -0.88 -0.99
N ARG A 258 7.66 -0.94 -1.14
CA ARG A 258 8.39 -2.21 -1.35
C ARG A 258 8.77 -2.91 -0.05
N ILE A 259 8.74 -2.22 1.10
CA ILE A 259 9.16 -2.77 2.39
C ILE A 259 7.94 -2.89 3.31
N VAL A 260 7.33 -1.76 3.69
CA VAL A 260 6.26 -1.75 4.71
C VAL A 260 4.98 -2.32 4.15
N TRP A 261 4.54 -1.80 2.99
CA TRP A 261 3.26 -2.16 2.38
C TRP A 261 3.24 -3.61 1.94
N VAL A 262 4.27 -4.06 1.21
CA VAL A 262 4.40 -5.48 0.79
C VAL A 262 4.43 -6.44 1.98
N ALA A 263 5.09 -6.07 3.09
CA ALA A 263 5.11 -6.91 4.29
C ALA A 263 3.73 -7.01 4.96
N LEU A 264 2.97 -5.90 4.99
CA LEU A 264 1.59 -5.87 5.50
C LEU A 264 0.66 -6.68 4.60
N GLU A 265 0.71 -6.48 3.29
CA GLU A 265 -0.07 -7.24 2.30
C GLU A 265 0.21 -8.75 2.37
N LYS A 266 1.45 -9.14 2.64
CA LYS A 266 1.78 -10.54 2.85
C LYS A 266 1.15 -11.08 4.13
N PHE A 267 1.19 -10.30 5.22
CA PHE A 267 0.56 -10.68 6.48
C PHE A 267 -0.95 -10.87 6.32
N GLU A 268 -1.65 -9.94 5.67
CA GLU A 268 -3.11 -10.05 5.46
C GLU A 268 -3.48 -11.33 4.69
N ARG A 269 -2.76 -11.67 3.62
CA ARG A 269 -2.98 -12.92 2.89
C ARG A 269 -2.64 -14.17 3.71
N GLU A 270 -1.62 -14.13 4.57
CA GLU A 270 -1.31 -15.23 5.48
C GLU A 270 -2.45 -15.49 6.47
N GLN A 271 -3.13 -14.43 6.97
CA GLN A 271 -4.31 -14.57 7.83
C GLN A 271 -5.48 -15.19 7.07
N VAL A 272 -5.73 -14.76 5.85
CA VAL A 272 -6.80 -15.29 5.00
C VAL A 272 -6.55 -16.76 4.66
N LEU A 273 -5.33 -17.13 4.28
CA LEU A 273 -4.97 -18.52 4.03
C LEU A 273 -5.01 -19.41 5.30
N ALA A 274 -5.01 -18.80 6.47
CA ALA A 274 -5.20 -19.50 7.75
C ALA A 274 -6.69 -19.68 8.13
N GLY A 275 -7.63 -19.33 7.26
CA GLY A 275 -9.08 -19.53 7.43
C GLY A 275 -9.83 -18.31 7.94
N LYS A 276 -9.28 -17.12 7.71
CA LYS A 276 -10.00 -15.85 7.93
C LYS A 276 -10.46 -15.29 6.60
N GLU A 277 -11.33 -14.32 6.66
CA GLU A 277 -11.63 -13.35 5.62
C GLU A 277 -11.38 -11.95 6.16
N ALA A 278 -11.31 -10.95 5.28
CA ALA A 278 -10.98 -9.60 5.67
C ALA A 278 -11.79 -8.56 4.89
N TYR A 279 -12.29 -7.56 5.60
CA TYR A 279 -12.80 -6.32 5.02
C TYR A 279 -11.72 -5.25 5.17
N ILE A 280 -11.29 -4.69 4.05
CA ILE A 280 -10.10 -3.85 3.99
C ILE A 280 -10.45 -2.50 3.39
N PHE A 281 -10.03 -1.44 4.09
CA PHE A 281 -10.03 -0.07 3.59
C PHE A 281 -8.59 0.45 3.58
N ALA A 282 -8.19 1.13 2.53
CA ALA A 282 -6.87 1.77 2.49
C ALA A 282 -6.90 3.03 1.61
N GLY A 283 -6.02 3.98 1.90
CA GLY A 283 -5.96 5.20 1.14
C GLY A 283 -4.76 6.09 1.47
N PRO A 284 -4.61 7.20 0.74
CA PRO A 284 -3.65 8.24 1.05
C PRO A 284 -4.20 9.20 2.11
N TYR A 285 -3.27 9.91 2.78
CA TYR A 285 -3.60 11.02 3.67
C TYR A 285 -2.54 12.12 3.60
N GLY A 286 -3.01 13.36 3.73
CA GLY A 286 -2.16 14.54 3.79
C GLY A 286 -1.41 14.81 2.49
N LYS A 287 -0.59 15.85 2.48
CA LYS A 287 0.11 16.33 1.30
C LYS A 287 1.61 16.40 1.51
N GLY A 288 2.38 15.95 0.52
CA GLY A 288 3.84 15.98 0.49
C GLY A 288 4.51 14.70 1.00
N GLY A 289 5.26 14.02 0.12
CA GLY A 289 6.02 12.81 0.42
C GLY A 289 7.46 12.88 -0.09
N SER A 290 8.32 11.98 0.40
CA SER A 290 9.75 11.93 0.04
C SER A 290 10.09 10.64 -0.69
N GLY A 291 10.17 10.72 -2.01
CA GLY A 291 10.65 9.64 -2.87
C GLY A 291 12.18 9.62 -3.02
N ASP A 292 12.70 8.76 -3.88
CA ASP A 292 14.15 8.66 -4.15
C ASP A 292 14.75 9.89 -4.82
N LYS A 293 13.94 10.77 -5.41
CA LYS A 293 14.38 12.02 -6.05
C LYS A 293 14.12 13.27 -5.22
N GLY A 294 13.62 13.12 -4.00
CA GLY A 294 13.37 14.22 -3.07
C GLY A 294 11.92 14.32 -2.64
N TYR A 295 11.61 15.45 -2.01
CA TYR A 295 10.28 15.80 -1.52
C TYR A 295 9.46 16.46 -2.61
N PHE A 296 8.21 16.02 -2.77
CA PHE A 296 7.24 16.61 -3.68
C PHE A 296 5.88 16.71 -2.98
N GLU A 297 5.19 17.81 -3.19
CA GLU A 297 3.78 17.97 -2.78
C GLU A 297 2.84 17.55 -3.91
N GLU A 298 3.27 17.77 -5.14
CA GLU A 298 2.49 17.52 -6.34
C GLU A 298 3.39 17.11 -7.50
N ILE A 299 2.84 16.34 -8.41
CA ILE A 299 3.47 15.96 -9.68
C ILE A 299 2.70 16.68 -10.80
N PRO A 300 3.28 17.67 -11.48
CA PRO A 300 2.59 18.46 -12.49
C PRO A 300 2.32 17.66 -13.77
N ILE A 301 1.18 17.93 -14.39
CA ILE A 301 0.75 17.37 -15.67
C ILE A 301 0.34 18.52 -16.59
N SER A 302 1.11 18.78 -17.65
CA SER A 302 0.77 19.75 -18.68
C SER A 302 0.02 19.07 -19.83
N LEU A 303 -1.20 19.52 -20.10
CA LEU A 303 -2.02 18.98 -21.16
C LEU A 303 -1.82 19.75 -22.48
N LYS A 304 -2.07 19.08 -23.60
CA LYS A 304 -1.90 19.67 -24.94
C LYS A 304 -2.88 20.82 -25.22
N ASP A 305 -3.98 20.89 -24.49
CA ASP A 305 -4.98 21.95 -24.58
C ASP A 305 -4.64 23.16 -23.69
N GLY A 306 -3.49 23.15 -23.01
CA GLY A 306 -3.00 24.24 -22.19
C GLY A 306 -3.46 24.15 -20.71
N ARG A 307 -4.25 23.16 -20.33
CA ARG A 307 -4.60 22.95 -18.92
C ARG A 307 -3.40 22.39 -18.16
N GLU A 308 -3.21 22.90 -16.96
CA GLU A 308 -2.26 22.36 -15.99
C GLU A 308 -3.03 21.62 -14.89
N LEU A 309 -2.63 20.40 -14.61
CA LEU A 309 -3.16 19.55 -13.54
C LEU A 309 -2.00 19.10 -12.66
N ALA A 310 -2.32 18.54 -11.51
CA ALA A 310 -1.30 17.92 -10.66
C ALA A 310 -1.85 16.67 -9.98
N ILE A 311 -1.02 15.64 -9.85
CA ILE A 311 -1.30 14.51 -8.98
C ILE A 311 -0.74 14.87 -7.61
N GLU A 312 -1.57 14.89 -6.60
CA GLU A 312 -1.11 15.12 -5.23
C GLU A 312 -0.25 13.96 -4.76
N VAL A 313 0.88 14.26 -4.12
CA VAL A 313 1.72 13.26 -3.45
C VAL A 313 1.28 13.20 -2.00
N PRO A 314 0.77 12.08 -1.51
CA PRO A 314 0.33 11.98 -0.12
C PRO A 314 1.52 11.97 0.85
N SER A 315 1.32 12.48 2.07
CA SER A 315 2.31 12.39 3.14
C SER A 315 2.31 11.03 3.84
N HIS A 316 1.19 10.32 3.82
CA HIS A 316 1.00 9.01 4.42
C HIS A 316 0.14 8.12 3.54
N THR A 317 0.24 6.81 3.76
CA THR A 317 -0.75 5.82 3.33
C THR A 317 -1.25 5.08 4.55
N TRP A 318 -2.55 4.95 4.68
CA TRP A 318 -3.18 4.23 5.78
C TRP A 318 -3.90 2.98 5.29
N LYS A 319 -4.08 1.99 6.18
CA LYS A 319 -4.86 0.78 5.92
C LYS A 319 -5.56 0.33 7.20
N ILE A 320 -6.82 -0.08 7.06
CA ILE A 320 -7.65 -0.71 8.08
C ILE A 320 -8.03 -2.09 7.58
N ILE A 321 -7.90 -3.12 8.41
CA ILE A 321 -8.23 -4.50 8.09
C ILE A 321 -9.05 -5.08 9.24
N LEU A 322 -10.31 -5.40 8.98
CA LEU A 322 -11.16 -6.14 9.88
C LEU A 322 -11.12 -7.62 9.49
N PHE A 323 -10.44 -8.43 10.29
CA PHE A 323 -10.38 -9.88 10.12
C PHE A 323 -11.49 -10.57 10.91
N MET A 324 -12.07 -11.61 10.31
CA MET A 324 -12.98 -12.54 10.98
C MET A 324 -12.76 -13.97 10.45
N PRO A 325 -13.19 -15.03 11.15
CA PRO A 325 -13.21 -16.37 10.58
C PRO A 325 -14.01 -16.40 9.27
N GLU A 326 -13.53 -17.08 8.22
CA GLU A 326 -14.28 -17.21 6.96
C GLU A 326 -15.63 -17.90 7.18
N GLY A 327 -16.71 -17.39 6.58
CA GLY A 327 -18.05 -18.01 6.69
C GLY A 327 -19.16 -17.09 6.18
N ASP A 328 -20.40 -17.52 6.41
CA ASP A 328 -21.61 -16.74 6.15
C ASP A 328 -22.03 -15.92 7.40
N ASP A 329 -23.02 -15.03 7.26
CA ASP A 329 -23.56 -14.19 8.34
C ASP A 329 -22.53 -13.22 8.94
N ASP A 330 -21.80 -12.48 8.10
CA ASP A 330 -20.70 -11.58 8.47
C ASP A 330 -21.10 -10.53 9.49
N PHE A 331 -22.31 -9.96 9.36
CA PHE A 331 -22.80 -8.96 10.28
C PHE A 331 -22.96 -9.51 11.70
N GLU A 332 -23.59 -10.68 11.85
CA GLU A 332 -23.78 -11.31 13.16
C GLU A 332 -22.46 -11.76 13.77
N ARG A 333 -21.49 -12.11 12.96
CA ARG A 333 -20.14 -12.49 13.42
C ARG A 333 -19.35 -11.25 13.85
N ALA A 334 -19.41 -10.19 13.08
CA ALA A 334 -18.77 -8.92 13.44
C ALA A 334 -19.41 -8.30 14.70
N ALA A 335 -20.75 -8.40 14.83
CA ALA A 335 -21.47 -7.91 16.00
C ALA A 335 -21.22 -8.72 17.29
N ARG A 336 -20.45 -9.81 17.25
CA ARG A 336 -20.11 -10.62 18.43
C ARG A 336 -18.71 -10.27 18.91
N SER A 337 -18.63 -9.66 20.09
CA SER A 337 -17.34 -9.35 20.73
C SER A 337 -16.38 -10.53 20.73
N GLY A 338 -15.11 -10.26 20.35
CA GLY A 338 -14.03 -11.23 20.34
C GLY A 338 -14.00 -12.20 19.15
N GLN A 339 -14.83 -12.00 18.13
CA GLN A 339 -14.79 -12.76 16.86
C GLN A 339 -14.04 -12.01 15.74
N THR A 340 -13.81 -10.74 15.92
CA THR A 340 -13.09 -9.88 15.00
C THR A 340 -11.72 -9.50 15.54
N GLU A 341 -10.77 -9.29 14.63
CA GLU A 341 -9.46 -8.71 14.92
C GLU A 341 -9.28 -7.50 14.02
N ILE A 342 -9.00 -6.35 14.62
CA ILE A 342 -8.77 -5.11 13.88
C ILE A 342 -7.29 -4.79 13.79
N LEU A 343 -6.84 -4.41 12.60
CA LEU A 343 -5.50 -3.88 12.36
C LEU A 343 -5.63 -2.56 11.61
N ALA A 344 -5.07 -1.49 12.17
CA ALA A 344 -4.96 -0.22 11.49
C ALA A 344 -3.52 0.29 11.53
N VAL A 345 -3.06 0.88 10.42
CA VAL A 345 -1.73 1.49 10.30
C VAL A 345 -1.82 2.82 9.58
N ASN A 346 -0.93 3.77 9.96
CA ASN A 346 -0.72 5.02 9.24
C ASN A 346 0.78 5.18 8.93
N VAL A 347 1.17 4.90 7.70
CA VAL A 347 2.57 4.75 7.27
C VAL A 347 3.05 6.01 6.58
N PRO A 348 4.15 6.66 7.01
CA PRO A 348 4.74 7.81 6.31
C PRO A 348 5.12 7.46 4.87
N ASN A 349 4.80 8.34 3.94
CA ASN A 349 5.16 8.20 2.53
C ASN A 349 6.56 8.80 2.28
N GLU A 350 7.57 8.19 2.89
CA GLU A 350 8.92 8.73 2.88
C GLU A 350 10.01 7.67 2.77
N LYS A 351 11.18 8.13 2.34
CA LYS A 351 12.39 7.31 2.32
C LYS A 351 12.84 7.02 3.74
N GLY A 352 13.11 5.75 4.01
CA GLY A 352 13.59 5.28 5.31
C GLY A 352 12.53 4.70 6.20
N CYS A 353 11.25 4.78 5.86
CA CYS A 353 10.20 4.10 6.62
C CYS A 353 10.40 2.58 6.62
N GLY A 354 9.95 1.90 7.67
CA GLY A 354 10.06 0.44 7.84
C GLY A 354 11.42 -0.09 8.29
N LYS A 355 12.48 0.74 8.35
CA LYS A 355 13.84 0.26 8.66
C LYS A 355 14.03 -0.27 10.08
N ASN A 356 13.20 0.19 11.02
CA ASN A 356 13.40 -0.07 12.45
C ASN A 356 12.29 -0.93 13.09
N GLY A 357 11.44 -1.61 12.34
CA GLY A 357 10.40 -2.43 12.96
C GLY A 357 9.25 -2.85 12.03
N GLY A 358 9.43 -2.73 10.71
CA GLY A 358 8.39 -3.13 9.75
C GLY A 358 7.12 -2.25 9.86
N TRP A 359 5.97 -2.81 9.50
CA TRP A 359 4.69 -2.11 9.58
C TRP A 359 4.16 -1.97 11.02
N GLN A 360 4.60 -2.83 11.94
CA GLN A 360 4.14 -2.85 13.33
C GLN A 360 4.42 -1.54 14.07
N GLN A 361 5.46 -0.81 13.69
CA GLN A 361 5.76 0.49 14.30
C GLN A 361 4.75 1.61 13.95
N TYR A 362 3.87 1.36 12.98
CA TYR A 362 2.87 2.31 12.49
C TYR A 362 1.44 1.94 12.89
N LEU A 363 1.29 0.95 13.80
CA LEU A 363 -0.01 0.57 14.34
C LEU A 363 -0.68 1.77 15.02
N CYS A 364 -1.97 1.93 14.75
CA CYS A 364 -2.85 2.92 15.36
C CYS A 364 -4.26 2.33 15.54
N SER A 365 -5.17 3.10 16.09
CA SER A 365 -6.60 2.76 16.13
C SER A 365 -7.32 3.21 14.86
N VAL A 366 -8.51 2.69 14.59
CA VAL A 366 -9.40 3.20 13.54
C VAL A 366 -9.82 4.63 13.86
N ASN A 367 -10.22 4.92 15.12
CA ASN A 367 -10.54 6.29 15.60
C ASN A 367 -9.46 7.32 15.25
N TYR A 368 -8.18 6.94 15.29
CA TYR A 368 -7.11 7.84 14.87
C TYR A 368 -7.17 8.11 13.35
N ILE A 369 -7.47 7.11 12.53
CA ILE A 369 -7.59 7.30 11.07
C ILE A 369 -8.82 8.16 10.78
N GLU A 370 -9.91 7.98 11.51
CA GLU A 370 -11.12 8.81 11.40
C GLU A 370 -10.86 10.27 11.79
N GLU A 371 -10.15 10.49 12.89
CA GLU A 371 -9.75 11.83 13.32
C GLU A 371 -9.00 12.60 12.23
N ILE A 372 -8.06 11.91 11.52
CA ILE A 372 -7.24 12.57 10.51
C ILE A 372 -7.94 12.71 9.16
N THR A 373 -8.84 11.77 8.79
CA THR A 373 -9.49 11.73 7.47
C THR A 373 -10.87 12.38 7.47
N GLY A 374 -11.56 12.37 8.60
CA GLY A 374 -12.96 12.78 8.72
C GLY A 374 -13.92 11.71 8.18
N TYR A 375 -13.50 10.46 8.07
CA TYR A 375 -14.33 9.33 7.66
C TYR A 375 -14.97 8.68 8.89
N ASP A 376 -16.00 7.83 8.66
CA ASP A 376 -16.74 7.06 9.65
C ASP A 376 -16.78 5.61 9.17
N PHE A 377 -15.93 4.74 9.75
CA PHE A 377 -15.83 3.35 9.34
C PHE A 377 -16.79 2.50 10.17
N PHE A 378 -17.25 1.41 9.58
CA PHE A 378 -18.10 0.42 10.26
C PHE A 378 -19.43 0.95 10.82
N GLU A 379 -19.90 2.11 10.33
CA GLU A 379 -21.11 2.84 10.76
C GLU A 379 -22.41 1.98 10.82
N LEU A 380 -22.42 0.82 10.13
CA LEU A 380 -23.56 -0.09 10.12
C LEU A 380 -23.53 -1.10 11.28
N LEU A 381 -22.40 -1.23 11.99
CA LEU A 381 -22.33 -2.06 13.19
C LEU A 381 -23.09 -1.41 14.37
N PRO A 382 -23.49 -2.20 15.39
CA PRO A 382 -24.03 -1.62 16.63
C PRO A 382 -23.00 -0.71 17.28
N ASP A 383 -23.45 0.45 17.81
CA ASP A 383 -22.61 1.51 18.39
C ASP A 383 -21.56 0.99 19.41
N ASP A 384 -21.90 -0.01 20.23
CA ASP A 384 -21.00 -0.59 21.23
C ASP A 384 -19.94 -1.52 20.63
N VAL A 385 -20.24 -2.18 19.51
CA VAL A 385 -19.30 -3.03 18.77
C VAL A 385 -18.35 -2.17 17.93
N GLU A 386 -18.88 -1.17 17.25
CA GLU A 386 -18.16 -0.17 16.48
C GLU A 386 -17.07 0.48 17.36
N GLU A 387 -17.45 1.06 18.53
CA GLU A 387 -16.53 1.67 19.48
C GLU A 387 -15.46 0.68 20.00
N GLU A 388 -15.81 -0.60 20.27
CA GLU A 388 -14.86 -1.64 20.67
C GLU A 388 -13.83 -1.90 19.56
N ILE A 389 -14.26 -2.00 18.31
CA ILE A 389 -13.41 -2.26 17.15
C ILE A 389 -12.50 -1.05 16.89
N GLU A 390 -13.07 0.14 16.82
CA GLU A 390 -12.37 1.37 16.40
C GLU A 390 -11.37 1.90 17.40
N SER A 391 -11.65 1.74 18.71
CA SER A 391 -10.71 2.13 19.77
C SER A 391 -9.56 1.14 19.95
N SER A 392 -9.68 -0.07 19.40
CA SER A 392 -8.69 -1.14 19.57
C SER A 392 -7.42 -0.90 18.73
N VAL A 393 -6.28 -1.27 19.31
CA VAL A 393 -5.00 -1.34 18.60
C VAL A 393 -4.46 -2.77 18.72
N MET A 394 -4.17 -3.40 17.60
CA MET A 394 -3.61 -4.75 17.59
C MET A 394 -2.33 -4.79 18.42
N SER A 395 -2.25 -5.70 19.37
CA SER A 395 -1.02 -5.96 20.15
C SER A 395 -0.15 -6.95 19.39
N TRP A 396 1.15 -6.65 19.26
CA TRP A 396 2.09 -7.48 18.52
C TRP A 396 3.21 -8.02 19.42
#